data_e6fb846cdb29863f0492a250a0cc9668
#
_entry.id   e6fb846cdb29863f0492a250a0cc9668
#
_cell.length_a   1.000
_cell.length_b   1.000
_cell.length_c   1.000
_cell.angle_alpha   90.00
_cell.angle_beta   90.00
_cell.angle_gamma   90.00
#
_symmetry.space_group_name_H-M   'P 1'
#
loop_
_entity.id
_entity.type
_entity.pdbx_description
1 polymer ?
#
loop_
_entity_poly.entity_id
_entity_poly.type
_entity_poly.pdbx_seq_one_letter_code
_entity_poly.pdbx_strand_id
1 'polypeptide(L)'
;MKFVPYPYQQYCIDSIIYNRAVGLFLDMGLGKTVITLTAIHDLRYNRWEVSKPLIIAPKKVAEATWTTEAKKWEHLKMMRVVPVLGTAQQRIRALATPADVYVVNRENVQWLVEHFKNAWPFDMVVLDESSSFKNSQSKRFKSLKPVSYTHLRAHETDSYL
;
A
#
# COMPACT_ATOMS: atom_id res chain seq x y z
N MET A 1 -10.24 -18.36 -5.21
CA MET A 1 -11.12 -18.34 -4.02
C MET A 1 -11.99 -17.08 -4.08
N LYS A 2 -13.29 -17.24 -3.88
CA LYS A 2 -14.20 -16.11 -3.87
C LYS A 2 -14.14 -15.38 -2.53
N PHE A 3 -13.99 -14.06 -2.56
CA PHE A 3 -14.00 -13.24 -1.36
C PHE A 3 -15.42 -12.79 -1.04
N VAL A 4 -15.89 -13.16 0.14
CA VAL A 4 -17.15 -12.67 0.71
C VAL A 4 -16.77 -11.99 2.03
N PRO A 5 -16.79 -10.67 2.07
CA PRO A 5 -16.32 -9.95 3.27
C PRO A 5 -17.27 -10.17 4.45
N TYR A 6 -16.69 -10.37 5.62
CA TYR A 6 -17.44 -10.26 6.88
C TYR A 6 -17.89 -8.80 7.09
N PRO A 7 -18.91 -8.56 7.92
CA PRO A 7 -19.39 -7.19 8.16
C PRO A 7 -18.30 -6.20 8.57
N TYR A 8 -17.37 -6.59 9.45
CA TYR A 8 -16.26 -5.73 9.85
C TYR A 8 -15.29 -5.45 8.68
N GLN A 9 -15.09 -6.42 7.81
CA GLN A 9 -14.23 -6.25 6.63
C GLN A 9 -14.85 -5.26 5.64
N GLN A 10 -16.15 -5.39 5.40
CA GLN A 10 -16.87 -4.45 4.53
C GLN A 10 -16.83 -3.04 5.10
N TYR A 11 -16.99 -2.90 6.41
CA TYR A 11 -16.85 -1.61 7.09
C TYR A 11 -15.46 -1.00 6.88
N CYS A 12 -14.41 -1.81 7.00
CA CYS A 12 -13.03 -1.37 6.76
C CYS A 12 -12.81 -0.97 5.30
N ILE A 13 -13.31 -1.75 4.36
CA ILE A 13 -13.21 -1.45 2.92
C ILE A 13 -13.90 -0.11 2.64
N ASP A 14 -15.11 0.08 3.12
CA ASP A 14 -15.86 1.33 2.93
C ASP A 14 -15.14 2.52 3.58
N SER A 15 -14.54 2.31 4.75
CA SER A 15 -13.77 3.35 5.43
C SER A 15 -12.58 3.82 4.60
N ILE A 16 -11.88 2.90 3.94
CA ILE A 16 -10.77 3.24 3.03
C ILE A 16 -11.30 4.00 1.81
N ILE A 17 -12.40 3.55 1.23
CA ILE A 17 -12.96 4.13 0.02
C ILE A 17 -13.45 5.55 0.25
N TYR A 18 -14.18 5.79 1.33
CA TYR A 18 -14.87 7.07 1.57
C TYR A 18 -14.06 8.08 2.35
N ASN A 19 -12.87 7.73 2.83
CA ASN A 19 -12.01 8.65 3.57
C ASN A 19 -10.64 8.77 2.91
N ARG A 20 -10.10 9.98 2.92
CA ARG A 20 -8.75 10.22 2.39
C ARG A 20 -7.65 9.72 3.32
N ALA A 21 -7.93 9.65 4.61
CA ALA A 21 -7.01 9.12 5.60
C ALA A 21 -7.78 8.28 6.60
N VAL A 22 -7.33 7.05 6.81
CA VAL A 22 -7.93 6.13 7.78
C VAL A 22 -6.85 5.24 8.39
N GLY A 23 -7.00 4.94 9.66
CA GLY A 23 -6.20 3.93 10.36
C GLY A 23 -7.02 2.67 10.59
N LEU A 24 -6.52 1.54 10.14
CA LEU A 24 -7.12 0.22 10.41
C LEU A 24 -6.31 -0.48 11.49
N PHE A 25 -6.92 -0.68 12.64
CA PHE A 25 -6.32 -1.37 13.78
C PHE A 25 -7.01 -2.72 13.96
N LEU A 26 -6.49 -3.72 13.29
CA LEU A 26 -7.03 -5.08 13.31
C LEU A 26 -5.98 -6.05 13.84
N ASP A 27 -6.44 -7.09 14.52
CA ASP A 27 -5.57 -8.17 14.93
C ASP A 27 -5.03 -8.94 13.73
N MET A 28 -3.95 -9.67 13.96
CA MET A 28 -3.37 -10.52 12.93
C MET A 28 -4.38 -11.56 12.45
N GLY A 29 -4.38 -11.83 11.15
CA GLY A 29 -5.27 -12.83 10.56
C GLY A 29 -6.69 -12.36 10.26
N LEU A 30 -7.01 -11.10 10.47
CA LEU A 30 -8.34 -10.54 10.16
C LEU A 30 -8.48 -10.03 8.72
N GLY A 31 -7.51 -10.32 7.87
CA GLY A 31 -7.62 -10.04 6.44
C GLY A 31 -7.29 -8.61 6.02
N LYS A 32 -6.35 -7.94 6.71
CA LYS A 32 -5.92 -6.57 6.35
C LYS A 32 -5.49 -6.45 4.90
N THR A 33 -4.76 -7.43 4.40
CA THR A 33 -4.24 -7.42 3.03
C THR A 33 -5.35 -7.49 1.99
N VAL A 34 -6.29 -8.41 2.14
CA VAL A 34 -7.42 -8.53 1.21
C VAL A 34 -8.36 -7.33 1.31
N ILE A 35 -8.59 -6.80 2.50
CA ILE A 35 -9.36 -5.58 2.73
C ILE A 35 -8.75 -4.41 1.94
N THR A 36 -7.47 -4.19 2.11
CA THR A 36 -6.74 -3.09 1.47
C THR A 36 -6.71 -3.24 -0.06
N LEU A 37 -6.38 -4.42 -0.56
CA LEU A 37 -6.36 -4.67 -2.01
C LEU A 37 -7.76 -4.55 -2.63
N THR A 38 -8.80 -4.98 -1.93
CA THR A 38 -10.19 -4.84 -2.40
C THR A 38 -10.58 -3.37 -2.51
N ALA A 39 -10.25 -2.57 -1.51
CA ALA A 39 -10.50 -1.14 -1.53
C ALA A 39 -9.72 -0.44 -2.66
N ILE A 40 -8.45 -0.78 -2.84
CA ILE A 40 -7.63 -0.26 -3.95
C ILE A 40 -8.24 -0.63 -5.30
N HIS A 41 -8.67 -1.86 -5.46
CA HIS A 41 -9.32 -2.34 -6.69
C HIS A 41 -10.56 -1.49 -7.02
N ASP A 42 -11.41 -1.24 -6.04
CA ASP A 42 -12.61 -0.43 -6.23
C ASP A 42 -12.28 1.03 -6.55
N LEU A 43 -11.35 1.62 -5.83
CA LEU A 43 -10.89 2.99 -6.06
C LEU A 43 -10.26 3.18 -7.45
N ARG A 44 -9.57 2.18 -7.95
CA ARG A 44 -8.87 2.25 -9.22
C ARG A 44 -9.79 1.94 -10.41
N TYR A 45 -10.53 0.85 -10.35
CA TYR A 45 -11.26 0.34 -11.50
C TYR A 45 -12.73 0.75 -11.55
N ASN A 46 -13.36 0.96 -10.42
CA ASN A 46 -14.78 1.31 -10.37
C ASN A 46 -15.01 2.81 -10.20
N ARG A 47 -14.18 3.47 -9.39
CA ARG A 47 -14.35 4.88 -9.03
C ARG A 47 -13.39 5.84 -9.75
N TRP A 48 -12.31 5.31 -10.29
CA TRP A 48 -11.29 6.08 -11.01
C TRP A 48 -10.67 7.21 -10.16
N GLU A 49 -10.62 6.99 -8.85
CA GLU A 49 -10.10 7.97 -7.89
C GLU A 49 -8.63 7.78 -7.57
N VAL A 50 -8.09 6.60 -7.85
CA VAL A 50 -6.68 6.25 -7.62
C VAL A 50 -6.10 5.63 -8.87
N SER A 51 -4.96 6.15 -9.30
CA SER A 51 -4.25 5.63 -10.47
C SER A 51 -2.96 4.90 -10.13
N LYS A 52 -2.24 5.32 -9.08
CA LYS A 52 -0.94 4.75 -8.74
C LYS A 52 -0.75 4.59 -7.23
N PRO A 53 -1.29 3.52 -6.64
CA PRO A 53 -1.13 3.26 -5.21
C PRO A 53 0.24 2.67 -4.89
N LEU A 54 0.79 3.08 -3.75
CA LEU A 54 2.03 2.56 -3.18
C LEU A 54 1.76 1.98 -1.80
N ILE A 55 2.24 0.76 -1.57
CA ILE A 55 2.20 0.11 -0.26
C ILE A 55 3.62 0.10 0.30
N ILE A 56 3.76 0.53 1.54
CA ILE A 56 5.01 0.50 2.29
C ILE A 56 4.87 -0.54 3.38
N ALA A 57 5.70 -1.59 3.34
CA ALA A 57 5.59 -2.76 4.20
C ALA A 57 6.95 -3.22 4.71
N PRO A 58 7.00 -4.08 5.73
CA PRO A 58 8.23 -4.76 6.10
C PRO A 58 8.77 -5.59 4.93
N LYS A 59 10.10 -5.73 4.85
CA LYS A 59 10.76 -6.39 3.71
C LYS A 59 10.16 -7.74 3.36
N LYS A 60 10.00 -8.62 4.35
CA LYS A 60 9.45 -9.97 4.11
C LYS A 60 8.02 -9.93 3.57
N VAL A 61 7.23 -9.03 4.06
CA VAL A 61 5.84 -8.83 3.61
C VAL A 61 5.81 -8.24 2.20
N ALA A 62 6.67 -7.29 1.92
CA ALA A 62 6.80 -6.67 0.59
C ALA A 62 7.25 -7.66 -0.47
N GLU A 63 8.07 -8.66 -0.10
CA GLU A 63 8.59 -9.66 -1.03
C GLU A 63 7.50 -10.60 -1.57
N ALA A 64 6.56 -11.01 -0.75
CA ALA A 64 5.66 -12.11 -1.12
C ALA A 64 4.19 -11.92 -0.72
N THR A 65 3.90 -11.39 0.45
CA THR A 65 2.54 -11.41 1.02
C THR A 65 1.51 -10.74 0.11
N TRP A 66 1.78 -9.54 -0.34
CA TRP A 66 0.85 -8.77 -1.17
C TRP A 66 0.62 -9.42 -2.54
N THR A 67 1.67 -9.93 -3.16
CA THR A 67 1.57 -10.64 -4.45
C THR A 67 0.78 -11.93 -4.33
N THR A 68 1.06 -12.70 -3.29
CA THR A 68 0.40 -13.99 -3.03
C THR A 68 -1.09 -13.79 -2.73
N GLU A 69 -1.43 -12.81 -1.89
CA GLU A 69 -2.83 -12.50 -1.60
C GLU A 69 -3.61 -12.07 -2.84
N ALA A 70 -3.02 -11.24 -3.68
CA ALA A 70 -3.68 -10.81 -4.91
C ALA A 70 -4.02 -12.02 -5.82
N LYS A 71 -3.14 -13.00 -5.90
CA LYS A 71 -3.37 -14.22 -6.70
C LYS A 71 -4.39 -15.17 -6.10
N LYS A 72 -4.57 -15.14 -4.78
CA LYS A 72 -5.46 -16.05 -4.04
C LYS A 72 -6.94 -15.74 -4.30
N TRP A 73 -7.31 -14.48 -4.46
CA TRP A 73 -8.69 -14.04 -4.54
C TRP A 73 -9.14 -13.82 -5.99
N GLU A 74 -10.30 -14.33 -6.35
CA GLU A 74 -10.81 -14.26 -7.73
C GLU A 74 -10.92 -12.84 -8.26
N HIS A 75 -11.44 -11.92 -7.45
CA HIS A 75 -11.64 -10.53 -7.86
C HIS A 75 -10.34 -9.74 -8.00
N LEU A 76 -9.22 -10.26 -7.47
CA LEU A 76 -7.91 -9.62 -7.49
C LEU A 76 -6.91 -10.30 -8.44
N LYS A 77 -7.28 -11.40 -9.08
CA LYS A 77 -6.36 -12.20 -9.90
C LYS A 77 -5.69 -11.41 -11.04
N MET A 78 -6.40 -10.46 -11.61
CA MET A 78 -5.89 -9.65 -12.72
C MET A 78 -5.11 -8.43 -12.23
N MET A 79 -5.06 -8.19 -10.94
CA MET A 79 -4.33 -7.07 -10.36
C MET A 79 -2.82 -7.35 -10.42
N ARG A 80 -2.09 -6.42 -11.02
CA ARG A 80 -0.63 -6.50 -11.12
C ARG A 80 -0.01 -5.81 -9.92
N VAL A 81 0.59 -6.61 -9.04
CA VAL A 81 1.31 -6.13 -7.85
C VAL A 81 2.80 -6.28 -8.12
N VAL A 82 3.52 -5.16 -8.16
CA VAL A 82 4.95 -5.15 -8.48
C VAL A 82 5.75 -4.75 -7.24
N PRO A 83 6.59 -5.66 -6.70
CA PRO A 83 7.52 -5.31 -5.62
C PRO A 83 8.66 -4.43 -6.15
N VAL A 84 8.96 -3.36 -5.42
CA VAL A 84 10.07 -2.45 -5.71
C VAL A 84 11.19 -2.74 -4.70
N LEU A 85 12.00 -3.73 -5.00
CA LEU A 85 12.97 -4.32 -4.08
C LEU A 85 14.32 -4.58 -4.76
N GLY A 86 15.32 -4.93 -3.96
CA GLY A 86 16.63 -5.31 -4.45
C GLY A 86 17.57 -4.13 -4.66
N THR A 87 18.43 -4.21 -5.67
CA THR A 87 19.38 -3.14 -6.01
C THR A 87 18.65 -1.91 -6.57
N ALA A 88 19.35 -0.77 -6.62
CA ALA A 88 18.80 0.44 -7.20
C ALA A 88 18.35 0.23 -8.65
N GLN A 89 19.12 -0.51 -9.45
CA GLN A 89 18.73 -0.81 -10.82
C GLN A 89 17.47 -1.68 -10.90
N GLN A 90 17.35 -2.66 -10.01
CA GLN A 90 16.16 -3.53 -9.94
C GLN A 90 14.93 -2.71 -9.53
N ARG A 91 15.08 -1.80 -8.58
CA ARG A 91 13.99 -0.89 -8.16
C ARG A 91 13.54 0.03 -9.28
N ILE A 92 14.46 0.62 -10.01
CA ILE A 92 14.17 1.48 -11.16
C ILE A 92 13.41 0.69 -12.24
N ARG A 93 13.85 -0.53 -12.52
CA ARG A 93 13.18 -1.41 -13.49
C ARG A 93 11.76 -1.77 -13.05
N ALA A 94 11.58 -2.06 -11.76
CA ALA A 94 10.26 -2.34 -11.19
C ALA A 94 9.33 -1.12 -11.33
N LEU A 95 9.81 0.08 -11.03
CA LEU A 95 9.03 1.31 -11.16
C LEU A 95 8.65 1.62 -12.61
N ALA A 96 9.45 1.20 -13.57
CA ALA A 96 9.16 1.33 -14.99
C ALA A 96 8.18 0.27 -15.51
N THR A 97 7.94 -0.78 -14.75
CA THR A 97 6.99 -1.84 -15.11
C THR A 97 5.57 -1.37 -14.83
N PRO A 98 4.65 -1.45 -15.79
CA PRO A 98 3.24 -1.12 -15.55
C PRO A 98 2.63 -2.02 -14.47
N ALA A 99 2.00 -1.42 -13.49
CA ALA A 99 1.39 -2.13 -12.38
C ALA A 99 0.16 -1.42 -11.86
N ASP A 100 -0.69 -2.17 -11.16
CA ASP A 100 -1.85 -1.63 -10.47
C ASP A 100 -1.51 -1.18 -9.06
N VAL A 101 -0.52 -1.84 -8.45
CA VAL A 101 -0.02 -1.54 -7.10
C VAL A 101 1.49 -1.75 -7.06
N TYR A 102 2.20 -0.81 -6.47
CA TYR A 102 3.63 -0.97 -6.16
C TYR A 102 3.80 -1.19 -4.67
N VAL A 103 4.70 -2.11 -4.31
CA VAL A 103 5.01 -2.42 -2.91
C VAL A 103 6.50 -2.20 -2.67
N VAL A 104 6.83 -1.36 -1.71
CA VAL A 104 8.21 -1.06 -1.35
C VAL A 104 8.45 -1.40 0.13
N ASN A 105 9.67 -1.82 0.46
CA ASN A 105 10.03 -2.01 1.85
C ASN A 105 10.39 -0.67 2.52
N ARG A 106 10.16 -0.58 3.82
CA ARG A 106 10.36 0.65 4.59
C ARG A 106 11.75 1.25 4.45
N GLU A 107 12.78 0.39 4.36
CA GLU A 107 14.17 0.79 4.26
C GLU A 107 14.47 1.59 2.98
N ASN A 108 13.68 1.41 1.94
CA ASN A 108 13.86 2.06 0.64
C ASN A 108 12.98 3.29 0.41
N VAL A 109 12.17 3.69 1.39
CA VAL A 109 11.26 4.84 1.24
C VAL A 109 12.04 6.13 1.02
N GLN A 110 13.12 6.36 1.77
CA GLN A 110 13.95 7.55 1.59
C GLN A 110 14.54 7.60 0.18
N TRP A 111 15.08 6.49 -0.29
CA TRP A 111 15.58 6.38 -1.67
C TRP A 111 14.49 6.72 -2.69
N LEU A 112 13.28 6.21 -2.48
CA LEU A 112 12.15 6.43 -3.39
C LEU A 112 11.77 7.90 -3.46
N VAL A 113 11.70 8.58 -2.31
CA VAL A 113 11.42 10.02 -2.24
C VAL A 113 12.51 10.83 -2.95
N GLU A 114 13.78 10.49 -2.73
CA GLU A 114 14.91 11.14 -3.38
C GLU A 114 14.95 10.89 -4.88
N HIS A 115 14.54 9.69 -5.31
CA HIS A 115 14.49 9.32 -6.73
C HIS A 115 13.47 10.15 -7.50
N PHE A 116 12.28 10.32 -6.97
CA PHE A 116 11.22 11.07 -7.64
C PHE A 116 11.25 12.58 -7.36
N LYS A 117 11.75 12.99 -6.21
CA LYS A 117 11.77 14.40 -5.79
C LYS A 117 10.39 15.06 -5.96
N ASN A 118 10.29 16.12 -6.76
CA ASN A 118 9.04 16.83 -6.99
C ASN A 118 8.09 16.10 -7.97
N ALA A 119 8.57 15.03 -8.61
CA ALA A 119 7.78 14.23 -9.56
C ALA A 119 7.14 13.01 -8.92
N TRP A 120 6.79 13.05 -7.63
CA TRP A 120 6.15 11.96 -6.90
C TRP A 120 4.87 11.51 -7.61
N PRO A 121 4.83 10.25 -8.11
CA PRO A 121 3.74 9.83 -8.97
C PRO A 121 2.59 9.16 -8.23
N PHE A 122 2.77 8.84 -6.96
CA PHE A 122 1.79 8.04 -6.20
C PHE A 122 0.70 8.94 -5.62
N ASP A 123 -0.55 8.57 -5.85
CA ASP A 123 -1.73 9.28 -5.36
C ASP A 123 -2.40 8.62 -4.17
N MET A 124 -1.90 7.45 -3.76
CA MET A 124 -2.31 6.75 -2.55
C MET A 124 -1.10 6.09 -1.90
N VAL A 125 -0.96 6.23 -0.60
CA VAL A 125 0.08 5.56 0.18
C VAL A 125 -0.55 4.76 1.31
N VAL A 126 -0.21 3.49 1.39
CA VAL A 126 -0.62 2.59 2.46
C VAL A 126 0.60 2.24 3.30
N LEU A 127 0.52 2.50 4.60
CA LEU A 127 1.56 2.13 5.56
C LEU A 127 1.15 0.85 6.28
N ASP A 128 1.80 -0.25 5.95
CA ASP A 128 1.62 -1.53 6.64
C ASP A 128 2.54 -1.60 7.84
N GLU A 129 1.97 -1.89 9.03
CA GLU A 129 2.67 -1.88 10.32
C GLU A 129 3.26 -0.50 10.66
N SER A 130 2.39 0.51 10.73
CA SER A 130 2.78 1.90 11.00
C SER A 130 3.49 2.11 12.34
N SER A 131 3.30 1.22 13.32
CA SER A 131 3.98 1.27 14.62
C SER A 131 5.50 1.36 14.49
N SER A 132 6.06 0.67 13.50
CA SER A 132 7.50 0.71 13.22
C SER A 132 7.98 2.06 12.70
N PHE A 133 7.11 2.86 12.12
CA PHE A 133 7.41 4.23 11.72
C PHE A 133 7.40 5.19 12.91
N LYS A 134 6.51 4.97 13.87
CA LYS A 134 6.40 5.81 15.07
C LYS A 134 7.66 5.75 15.94
N ASN A 135 8.20 4.56 16.13
CA ASN A 135 9.40 4.36 16.95
C ASN A 135 10.69 4.88 16.32
N SER A 136 10.70 5.10 15.06
CA SER A 136 11.92 5.50 14.38
C SER A 136 12.00 7.01 14.21
N GLN A 137 11.02 7.83 14.68
CA GLN A 137 11.03 9.27 14.30
C GLN A 137 11.83 9.48 13.03
N SER A 138 11.71 8.43 12.27
CA SER A 138 12.74 8.02 11.37
C SER A 138 12.82 9.03 10.25
N LYS A 139 14.00 9.19 9.79
CA LYS A 139 14.31 9.79 8.51
C LYS A 139 13.32 9.35 7.44
N ARG A 140 12.80 8.12 7.53
CA ARG A 140 11.79 7.51 6.64
C ARG A 140 10.44 8.23 6.66
N PHE A 141 9.89 8.49 7.84
CA PHE A 141 8.62 9.21 7.98
C PHE A 141 8.79 10.69 7.60
N LYS A 142 9.90 11.30 8.03
CA LYS A 142 10.25 12.68 7.66
C LYS A 142 10.45 12.84 6.15
N SER A 143 10.92 11.80 5.47
CA SER A 143 11.11 11.80 4.02
C SER A 143 9.78 11.91 3.26
N LEU A 144 8.68 11.45 3.83
CA LEU A 144 7.36 11.57 3.23
C LEU A 144 6.71 12.95 3.42
N LYS A 145 7.18 13.75 4.38
CA LYS A 145 6.61 15.08 4.68
C LYS A 145 6.64 16.07 3.50
N PRO A 146 7.68 16.10 2.65
CA PRO A 146 7.68 16.99 1.50
C PRO A 146 6.71 16.61 0.39
N VAL A 147 6.15 15.39 0.44
CA VAL A 147 5.14 14.95 -0.53
C VAL A 147 3.86 15.73 -0.28
N SER A 148 3.37 16.41 -1.32
CA SER A 148 2.12 17.17 -1.22
C SER A 148 0.95 16.24 -0.98
N TYR A 149 0.29 16.41 0.16
CA TYR A 149 -0.86 15.59 0.57
C TYR A 149 -2.21 16.09 0.05
N THR A 150 -2.24 17.15 -0.74
CA THR A 150 -3.48 17.76 -1.19
C THR A 150 -4.39 16.82 -1.99
N HIS A 151 -3.80 15.84 -2.66
CA HIS A 151 -4.53 14.81 -3.42
C HIS A 151 -4.16 13.39 -3.03
N LEU A 152 -3.34 13.22 -1.98
CA LEU A 152 -2.85 11.92 -1.54
C LEU A 152 -3.84 11.25 -0.61
N ARG A 153 -4.12 9.98 -0.84
CA ARG A 153 -4.79 9.11 0.11
C ARG A 153 -3.75 8.40 0.96
N ALA A 154 -3.89 8.47 2.27
CA ALA A 154 -2.96 7.85 3.21
C ALA A 154 -3.72 6.92 4.15
N HIS A 155 -3.31 5.65 4.17
CA HIS A 155 -3.93 4.64 5.03
C HIS A 155 -2.86 3.92 5.83
N GLU A 156 -3.15 3.68 7.08
CA GLU A 156 -2.30 2.92 7.98
C GLU A 156 -2.99 1.61 8.35
N THR A 157 -2.24 0.54 8.33
CA THR A 157 -2.67 -0.74 8.88
C THR A 157 -1.72 -1.13 10.01
N ASP A 158 -2.26 -1.52 11.15
CA ASP A 158 -1.47 -1.93 12.29
C ASP A 158 -2.05 -3.18 12.93
N SER A 159 -1.22 -3.91 13.66
CA SER A 159 -1.62 -5.09 14.40
C SER A 159 -1.55 -4.80 15.90
N TYR A 160 -2.59 -5.16 16.63
CA TYR A 160 -2.51 -5.27 18.07
C TYR A 160 -1.86 -6.61 18.40
N LEU A 161 -0.83 -6.56 19.20
CA LEU A 161 -0.25 -7.74 19.83
C LEU A 161 -0.92 -7.99 21.18
#